data_b5dc005a5546c1181384beba630b17a6
#
_entry.id   b5dc005a5546c1181384beba630b17a6
#
_cell.length_a   1.000
_cell.length_b   1.000
_cell.length_c   1.000
_cell.angle_alpha   90.00
_cell.angle_beta   90.00
_cell.angle_gamma   90.00
#
_symmetry.space_group_name_H-M   'P 1'
#
loop_
_entity.id
_entity.type
_entity.pdbx_description
1 polymer ?
#
loop_
_entity_poly.entity_id
_entity_poly.type
_entity_poly.pdbx_seq_one_letter_code
_entity_poly.pdbx_strand_id
1 'polypeptide(L)'
;RVAGPAFTVRCPAGDNLMVHAAIHRAEPGDILVIQGGDADFALSGGNVCAWAQRRGVAAFVADGVVRDLAEVRERAFPVFARGVIPIPGAKEGPGEINGPVRCGGAAVQPGDIVVADEEGIVVVPRAGAAEVLAKAQAKAAADGAEDLEAWGRKHRERTEAILQRKGCAFPD
;
A
#
# COMPACT_ATOMS: atom_id res chain seq x y z
N ARG A 1 -6.82 6.04 -5.20
CA ARG A 1 -6.89 5.71 -3.76
C ARG A 1 -7.73 4.47 -3.55
N VAL A 2 -7.25 3.54 -2.74
CA VAL A 2 -7.95 2.30 -2.39
C VAL A 2 -7.83 2.03 -0.90
N ALA A 3 -8.85 1.39 -0.31
CA ALA A 3 -8.81 0.92 1.07
C ALA A 3 -9.56 -0.41 1.17
N GLY A 4 -9.08 -1.32 2.01
CA GLY A 4 -9.68 -2.63 2.23
C GLY A 4 -8.95 -3.45 3.27
N PRO A 5 -9.54 -4.57 3.69
CA PRO A 5 -8.87 -5.51 4.59
C PRO A 5 -7.71 -6.22 3.90
N ALA A 6 -6.64 -6.46 4.64
CA ALA A 6 -5.48 -7.19 4.17
C ALA A 6 -5.77 -8.69 4.06
N PHE A 7 -5.66 -9.24 2.86
CA PHE A 7 -5.50 -10.67 2.62
C PHE A 7 -4.01 -10.94 2.42
N THR A 8 -3.35 -11.50 3.42
CA THR A 8 -1.90 -11.62 3.45
C THR A 8 -1.40 -12.86 2.73
N VAL A 9 -0.29 -12.72 2.01
CA VAL A 9 0.32 -13.77 1.20
C VAL A 9 1.83 -13.75 1.41
N ARG A 10 2.44 -14.90 1.66
CA ARG A 10 3.89 -15.05 1.71
C ARG A 10 4.36 -16.02 0.62
N CYS A 11 5.24 -15.54 -0.25
CA CYS A 11 5.91 -16.33 -1.27
C CYS A 11 7.38 -16.54 -0.91
N PRO A 12 7.96 -17.71 -1.16
CA PRO A 12 9.40 -17.89 -1.11
C PRO A 12 10.08 -17.17 -2.29
N ALA A 13 11.39 -17.02 -2.21
CA ALA A 13 12.19 -16.44 -3.29
C ALA A 13 12.00 -17.24 -4.60
N GLY A 14 11.89 -16.52 -5.71
CA GLY A 14 11.73 -17.10 -7.06
C GLY A 14 10.36 -17.66 -7.37
N ASP A 15 9.36 -17.57 -6.48
CA ASP A 15 8.07 -18.25 -6.64
C ASP A 15 6.87 -17.32 -6.41
N ASN A 16 5.76 -17.59 -7.09
CA ASN A 16 4.53 -16.85 -6.96
C ASN A 16 3.27 -17.73 -6.83
N LEU A 17 3.42 -19.03 -6.53
CA LEU A 17 2.30 -19.96 -6.38
C LEU A 17 1.24 -19.44 -5.41
N MET A 18 1.68 -18.87 -4.29
CA MET A 18 0.73 -18.40 -3.27
C MET A 18 -0.09 -17.19 -3.72
N VAL A 19 0.43 -16.34 -4.60
CA VAL A 19 -0.37 -15.28 -5.23
C VAL A 19 -1.48 -15.88 -6.10
N HIS A 20 -1.14 -16.89 -6.91
CA HIS A 20 -2.14 -17.62 -7.71
C HIS A 20 -3.19 -18.32 -6.84
N ALA A 21 -2.80 -18.86 -5.70
CA ALA A 21 -3.75 -19.44 -4.75
C ALA A 21 -4.65 -18.38 -4.09
N ALA A 22 -4.06 -17.23 -3.75
CA ALA A 22 -4.75 -16.14 -3.05
C ALA A 22 -5.86 -15.51 -3.86
N ILE A 23 -5.66 -15.25 -5.17
CA ILE A 23 -6.69 -14.65 -6.02
C ILE A 23 -7.96 -15.50 -6.18
N HIS A 24 -7.92 -16.78 -5.80
CA HIS A 24 -9.08 -17.66 -5.76
C HIS A 24 -9.76 -17.75 -4.39
N ARG A 25 -9.13 -17.23 -3.33
CA ARG A 25 -9.58 -17.33 -1.94
C ARG A 25 -9.94 -15.99 -1.31
N ALA A 26 -9.37 -14.90 -1.83
CA ALA A 26 -9.70 -13.56 -1.37
C ALA A 26 -11.16 -13.23 -1.67
N GLU A 27 -11.76 -12.44 -0.77
CA GLU A 27 -13.12 -11.94 -0.90
C GLU A 27 -13.15 -10.59 -1.64
N PRO A 28 -14.29 -10.20 -2.23
CA PRO A 28 -14.43 -8.87 -2.81
C PRO A 28 -14.13 -7.75 -1.81
N GLY A 29 -13.30 -6.80 -2.21
CA GLY A 29 -12.84 -5.70 -1.37
C GLY A 29 -11.51 -5.95 -0.66
N ASP A 30 -11.01 -7.19 -0.62
CA ASP A 30 -9.70 -7.50 -0.05
C ASP A 30 -8.56 -6.83 -0.84
N ILE A 31 -7.52 -6.46 -0.12
CA ILE A 31 -6.24 -6.05 -0.68
C ILE A 31 -5.23 -7.17 -0.42
N LEU A 32 -4.67 -7.75 -1.49
CA LEU A 32 -3.60 -8.73 -1.33
C LEU A 32 -2.32 -8.04 -0.90
N VAL A 33 -1.87 -8.32 0.31
CA VAL A 33 -0.57 -7.87 0.84
C VAL A 33 0.43 -9.00 0.72
N ILE A 34 1.36 -8.86 -0.21
CA ILE A 34 2.22 -9.93 -0.68
C ILE A 34 3.65 -9.69 -0.18
N GLN A 35 4.13 -10.54 0.69
CA GLN A 35 5.54 -10.63 1.03
C GLN A 35 6.25 -11.50 -0.01
N GLY A 36 7.08 -10.89 -0.85
CA GLY A 36 7.98 -11.60 -1.77
C GLY A 36 9.25 -12.03 -1.07
N GLY A 37 9.91 -13.05 -1.62
CA GLY A 37 11.19 -13.53 -1.13
C GLY A 37 12.40 -12.84 -1.76
N ASP A 38 12.22 -12.19 -2.92
CA ASP A 38 13.25 -11.49 -3.67
C ASP A 38 12.66 -10.40 -4.58
N ALA A 39 13.52 -9.81 -5.43
CA ALA A 39 13.16 -8.85 -6.46
C ALA A 39 13.63 -9.26 -7.86
N ASP A 40 13.98 -10.54 -8.04
CA ASP A 40 14.53 -11.07 -9.31
C ASP A 40 13.44 -11.72 -10.16
N PHE A 41 12.28 -12.02 -9.56
CA PHE A 41 11.15 -12.67 -10.21
C PHE A 41 9.83 -11.99 -9.90
N ALA A 42 8.99 -11.82 -10.93
CA ALA A 42 7.70 -11.17 -10.80
C ALA A 42 6.69 -11.99 -9.99
N LEU A 43 6.12 -11.39 -8.97
CA LEU A 43 5.05 -11.96 -8.14
C LEU A 43 3.72 -12.01 -8.88
N SER A 44 3.46 -11.07 -9.78
CA SER A 44 2.19 -10.92 -10.49
C SER A 44 2.40 -10.33 -11.88
N GLY A 45 1.39 -10.50 -12.76
CA GLY A 45 1.35 -9.95 -14.09
C GLY A 45 -0.08 -9.74 -14.59
N GLY A 46 -0.26 -9.36 -15.86
CA GLY A 46 -1.51 -8.90 -16.45
C GLY A 46 -2.71 -9.82 -16.21
N ASN A 47 -2.60 -11.11 -16.53
CA ASN A 47 -3.70 -12.07 -16.33
C ASN A 47 -4.06 -12.30 -14.88
N VAL A 48 -3.08 -12.29 -13.97
CA VAL A 48 -3.31 -12.46 -12.52
C VAL A 48 -4.06 -11.26 -11.98
N CYS A 49 -3.63 -10.05 -12.34
CA CYS A 49 -4.31 -8.80 -11.97
C CYS A 49 -5.74 -8.74 -12.55
N ALA A 50 -5.91 -9.11 -13.83
CA ALA A 50 -7.22 -9.13 -14.48
C ALA A 50 -8.21 -10.07 -13.79
N TRP A 51 -7.76 -11.26 -13.41
CA TRP A 51 -8.61 -12.22 -12.71
C TRP A 51 -8.92 -11.78 -11.28
N ALA A 52 -7.94 -11.24 -10.56
CA ALA A 52 -8.13 -10.68 -9.23
C ALA A 52 -9.18 -9.55 -9.26
N GLN A 53 -9.06 -8.61 -10.21
CA GLN A 53 -10.02 -7.52 -10.42
C GLN A 53 -11.43 -8.06 -10.69
N ARG A 54 -11.55 -9.05 -11.56
CA ARG A 54 -12.85 -9.68 -11.88
C ARG A 54 -13.48 -10.35 -10.67
N ARG A 55 -12.69 -10.85 -9.74
CA ARG A 55 -13.15 -11.43 -8.48
C ARG A 55 -13.46 -10.38 -7.39
N GLY A 56 -13.24 -9.10 -7.69
CA GLY A 56 -13.52 -8.02 -6.76
C GLY A 56 -12.39 -7.69 -5.79
N VAL A 57 -11.19 -8.28 -5.95
CA VAL A 57 -9.99 -7.86 -5.22
C VAL A 57 -9.73 -6.39 -5.50
N ALA A 58 -9.52 -5.59 -4.47
CA ALA A 58 -9.42 -4.14 -4.58
C ALA A 58 -8.06 -3.66 -5.09
N ALA A 59 -6.98 -4.32 -4.68
CA ALA A 59 -5.61 -3.96 -5.05
C ALA A 59 -4.60 -5.06 -4.71
N PHE A 60 -3.37 -4.92 -5.25
CA PHE A 60 -2.19 -5.62 -4.76
C PHE A 60 -1.20 -4.64 -4.13
N VAL A 61 -0.64 -5.04 -3.00
CA VAL A 61 0.51 -4.41 -2.34
C VAL A 61 1.61 -5.47 -2.25
N ALA A 62 2.62 -5.36 -3.11
CA ALA A 62 3.65 -6.37 -3.27
C ALA A 62 5.01 -5.87 -2.78
N ASP A 63 5.53 -6.50 -1.75
CA ASP A 63 6.91 -6.33 -1.31
C ASP A 63 7.86 -7.15 -2.20
N GLY A 64 7.93 -6.77 -3.45
CA GLY A 64 8.63 -7.40 -4.55
C GLY A 64 8.33 -6.72 -5.88
N VAL A 65 8.62 -7.38 -6.98
CA VAL A 65 8.46 -6.85 -8.33
C VAL A 65 7.29 -7.51 -9.07
N VAL A 66 6.76 -6.82 -10.08
CA VAL A 66 5.65 -7.29 -10.93
C VAL A 66 6.02 -7.19 -12.40
N ARG A 67 5.16 -7.67 -13.31
CA ARG A 67 5.35 -7.57 -14.76
C ARG A 67 4.07 -7.08 -15.45
N ASP A 68 4.13 -6.96 -16.77
CA ASP A 68 3.00 -6.63 -17.65
C ASP A 68 2.35 -5.28 -17.29
N LEU A 69 3.20 -4.27 -17.00
CA LEU A 69 2.77 -2.98 -16.47
C LEU A 69 1.78 -2.24 -17.40
N ALA A 70 1.94 -2.35 -18.72
CA ALA A 70 1.03 -1.73 -19.68
C ALA A 70 -0.40 -2.28 -19.54
N GLU A 71 -0.53 -3.60 -19.51
CA GLU A 71 -1.83 -4.27 -19.34
C GLU A 71 -2.50 -3.95 -17.99
N VAL A 72 -1.71 -3.87 -16.92
CA VAL A 72 -2.20 -3.52 -15.57
C VAL A 72 -2.73 -2.07 -15.57
N ARG A 73 -2.03 -1.13 -16.22
CA ARG A 73 -2.43 0.27 -16.34
C ARG A 73 -3.70 0.44 -17.17
N GLU A 74 -3.80 -0.24 -18.29
CA GLU A 74 -5.01 -0.22 -19.14
C GLU A 74 -6.27 -0.66 -18.38
N ARG A 75 -6.12 -1.61 -17.45
CA ARG A 75 -7.21 -2.08 -16.59
C ARG A 75 -7.50 -1.17 -15.42
N ALA A 76 -6.66 -0.18 -15.15
CA ALA A 76 -6.73 0.66 -13.96
C ALA A 76 -6.81 -0.15 -12.64
N PHE A 77 -6.22 -1.35 -12.61
CA PHE A 77 -6.15 -2.16 -11.40
C PHE A 77 -5.00 -1.66 -10.51
N PRO A 78 -5.27 -1.25 -9.25
CA PRO A 78 -4.24 -0.70 -8.40
C PRO A 78 -3.22 -1.77 -8.00
N VAL A 79 -1.95 -1.55 -8.36
CA VAL A 79 -0.81 -2.39 -7.96
C VAL A 79 0.29 -1.50 -7.43
N PHE A 80 0.70 -1.74 -6.20
CA PHE A 80 1.81 -1.10 -5.52
C PHE A 80 2.93 -2.13 -5.38
N ALA A 81 4.09 -1.85 -5.95
CA ALA A 81 5.21 -2.80 -5.99
C ALA A 81 6.55 -2.06 -5.93
N ARG A 82 7.62 -2.76 -5.60
CA ARG A 82 8.98 -2.20 -5.58
C ARG A 82 9.53 -1.87 -6.95
N GLY A 83 9.04 -2.56 -7.98
CA GLY A 83 9.53 -2.37 -9.35
C GLY A 83 8.90 -3.33 -10.36
N VAL A 84 9.49 -3.35 -11.55
CA VAL A 84 9.01 -4.13 -12.69
C VAL A 84 10.15 -4.97 -13.27
N ILE A 85 9.88 -6.24 -13.57
CA ILE A 85 10.78 -7.17 -14.22
C ILE A 85 10.00 -8.12 -15.14
N PRO A 86 10.48 -8.49 -16.32
CA PRO A 86 9.73 -9.38 -17.22
C PRO A 86 9.76 -10.86 -16.83
N ILE A 87 10.65 -11.27 -15.93
CA ILE A 87 10.90 -12.68 -15.58
C ILE A 87 9.80 -13.16 -14.59
N PRO A 88 8.99 -14.17 -14.95
CA PRO A 88 7.97 -14.70 -14.04
C PRO A 88 8.59 -15.54 -12.93
N GLY A 89 7.96 -15.55 -11.76
CA GLY A 89 8.25 -16.52 -10.71
C GLY A 89 7.77 -17.93 -11.07
N ALA A 90 8.38 -18.95 -10.45
CA ALA A 90 7.95 -20.34 -10.49
C ALA A 90 6.59 -20.51 -9.75
N LYS A 91 6.05 -21.73 -9.80
CA LYS A 91 4.80 -22.13 -9.11
C LYS A 91 4.98 -23.49 -8.43
N GLU A 92 6.04 -23.60 -7.64
CA GLU A 92 6.46 -24.87 -7.04
C GLU A 92 6.68 -24.76 -5.53
N GLY A 93 6.97 -23.53 -5.05
CA GLY A 93 7.33 -23.27 -3.68
C GLY A 93 6.13 -23.15 -2.75
N PRO A 94 6.09 -23.91 -1.63
CA PRO A 94 5.08 -23.71 -0.60
C PRO A 94 5.32 -22.37 0.11
N GLY A 95 4.23 -21.67 0.43
CA GLY A 95 4.25 -20.45 1.20
C GLY A 95 3.05 -20.40 2.13
N GLU A 96 2.59 -19.21 2.46
CA GLU A 96 1.45 -19.03 3.37
C GLU A 96 0.42 -18.06 2.82
N ILE A 97 -0.84 -18.30 3.20
CA ILE A 97 -1.98 -17.41 2.98
C ILE A 97 -2.63 -17.14 4.34
N ASN A 98 -3.02 -15.90 4.59
CA ASN A 98 -3.64 -15.47 5.84
C ASN A 98 -2.79 -15.75 7.10
N GLY A 99 -1.47 -15.72 6.96
CA GLY A 99 -0.52 -15.63 8.07
C GLY A 99 0.04 -14.21 8.21
N PRO A 100 0.73 -13.90 9.31
CA PRO A 100 1.44 -12.63 9.46
C PRO A 100 2.51 -12.46 8.38
N VAL A 101 2.60 -11.24 7.80
CA VAL A 101 3.63 -10.92 6.80
C VAL A 101 4.37 -9.64 7.14
N ARG A 102 5.51 -9.41 6.48
CA ARG A 102 6.18 -8.12 6.39
C ARG A 102 6.06 -7.58 4.98
N CYS A 103 5.67 -6.32 4.86
CA CYS A 103 5.58 -5.65 3.57
C CYS A 103 6.11 -4.22 3.70
N GLY A 104 7.12 -3.86 2.93
CA GLY A 104 7.77 -2.55 3.02
C GLY A 104 8.36 -2.23 4.41
N GLY A 105 8.74 -3.24 5.17
CA GLY A 105 9.22 -3.11 6.57
C GLY A 105 8.10 -3.10 7.63
N ALA A 106 6.84 -2.87 7.26
CA ALA A 106 5.71 -2.92 8.17
C ALA A 106 5.24 -4.36 8.44
N ALA A 107 4.87 -4.67 9.68
CA ALA A 107 4.18 -5.91 10.03
C ALA A 107 2.69 -5.76 9.68
N VAL A 108 2.13 -6.75 9.02
CA VAL A 108 0.72 -6.78 8.59
C VAL A 108 0.08 -8.09 9.04
N GLN A 109 -1.04 -7.98 9.73
CA GLN A 109 -1.87 -9.11 10.11
C GLN A 109 -3.04 -9.28 9.13
N PRO A 110 -3.54 -10.51 8.94
CA PRO A 110 -4.77 -10.72 8.20
C PRO A 110 -5.91 -9.85 8.74
N GLY A 111 -6.60 -9.16 7.83
CA GLY A 111 -7.73 -8.29 8.19
C GLY A 111 -7.36 -6.89 8.71
N ASP A 112 -6.08 -6.54 8.83
CA ASP A 112 -5.68 -5.14 9.04
C ASP A 112 -6.17 -4.28 7.88
N ILE A 113 -6.49 -3.02 8.15
CA ILE A 113 -6.98 -2.13 7.11
C ILE A 113 -5.80 -1.48 6.38
N VAL A 114 -5.74 -1.74 5.09
CA VAL A 114 -4.75 -1.11 4.19
C VAL A 114 -5.40 0.08 3.50
N VAL A 115 -4.73 1.23 3.53
CA VAL A 115 -5.08 2.41 2.74
C VAL A 115 -3.88 2.75 1.88
N ALA A 116 -4.10 2.85 0.58
CA ALA A 116 -3.03 3.08 -0.38
C ALA A 116 -3.43 4.06 -1.47
N ASP A 117 -2.50 4.93 -1.84
CA ASP A 117 -2.60 5.82 -2.99
C ASP A 117 -1.21 6.08 -3.59
N GLU A 118 -1.09 7.09 -4.45
CA GLU A 118 0.15 7.42 -5.13
C GLU A 118 1.25 7.98 -4.20
N GLU A 119 0.89 8.45 -3.00
CA GLU A 119 1.83 8.97 -2.01
C GLU A 119 2.39 7.88 -1.09
N GLY A 120 1.66 6.77 -0.93
CA GLY A 120 2.13 5.68 -0.09
C GLY A 120 1.06 4.73 0.42
N ILE A 121 1.47 3.90 1.37
CA ILE A 121 0.64 2.84 1.92
C ILE A 121 0.66 2.93 3.44
N VAL A 122 -0.50 2.92 4.04
CA VAL A 122 -0.67 2.87 5.50
C VAL A 122 -1.40 1.59 5.88
N VAL A 123 -0.91 0.93 6.91
CA VAL A 123 -1.56 -0.24 7.52
C VAL A 123 -2.06 0.15 8.90
N VAL A 124 -3.36 -0.03 9.11
CA VAL A 124 -4.03 0.27 10.37
C VAL A 124 -4.46 -1.05 11.01
N PRO A 125 -3.97 -1.38 12.21
CA PRO A 125 -4.43 -2.56 12.93
C PRO A 125 -5.96 -2.58 13.05
N ARG A 126 -6.58 -3.70 12.73
CA ARG A 126 -8.05 -3.84 12.70
C ARG A 126 -8.70 -3.39 14.01
N ALA A 127 -8.10 -3.71 15.15
CA ALA A 127 -8.64 -3.37 16.47
C ALA A 127 -8.75 -1.85 16.71
N GLY A 128 -7.89 -1.03 16.07
CA GLY A 128 -7.87 0.42 16.20
C GLY A 128 -8.52 1.18 15.04
N ALA A 129 -9.05 0.48 14.03
CA ALA A 129 -9.45 1.09 12.77
C ALA A 129 -10.53 2.18 12.92
N ALA A 130 -11.53 1.96 13.77
CA ALA A 130 -12.61 2.92 13.99
C ALA A 130 -12.10 4.23 14.64
N GLU A 131 -11.19 4.12 15.60
CA GLU A 131 -10.59 5.29 16.26
C GLU A 131 -9.71 6.09 15.30
N VAL A 132 -8.87 5.37 14.53
CA VAL A 132 -8.00 6.01 13.53
C VAL A 132 -8.84 6.71 12.46
N LEU A 133 -9.92 6.08 11.98
CA LEU A 133 -10.84 6.69 11.01
C LEU A 133 -11.47 7.97 11.56
N ALA A 134 -11.96 7.95 12.78
CA ALA A 134 -12.57 9.14 13.42
C ALA A 134 -11.56 10.29 13.54
N LYS A 135 -10.32 10.01 13.97
CA LYS A 135 -9.24 10.99 14.04
C LYS A 135 -8.87 11.55 12.66
N ALA A 136 -8.78 10.69 11.64
CA ALA A 136 -8.46 11.10 10.27
C ALA A 136 -9.56 12.01 9.69
N GLN A 137 -10.83 11.66 9.89
CA GLN A 137 -11.97 12.47 9.45
C GLN A 137 -11.99 13.85 10.14
N ALA A 138 -11.76 13.88 11.46
CA ALA A 138 -11.69 15.15 12.20
C ALA A 138 -10.53 16.03 11.71
N LYS A 139 -9.36 15.43 11.45
CA LYS A 139 -8.21 16.14 10.89
C LYS A 139 -8.50 16.69 9.49
N ALA A 140 -9.05 15.88 8.61
CA ALA A 140 -9.40 16.28 7.25
C ALA A 140 -10.43 17.42 7.24
N ALA A 141 -11.42 17.38 8.12
CA ALA A 141 -12.41 18.45 8.27
C ALA A 141 -11.76 19.76 8.76
N ALA A 142 -10.85 19.68 9.72
CA ALA A 142 -10.14 20.85 10.23
C ALA A 142 -9.23 21.47 9.16
N ASP A 143 -8.50 20.65 8.41
CA ASP A 143 -7.61 21.12 7.32
C ASP A 143 -8.42 21.75 6.16
N GLY A 144 -9.58 21.18 5.83
CA GLY A 144 -10.45 21.69 4.78
C GLY A 144 -11.22 22.97 5.14
N ALA A 145 -11.31 23.31 6.43
CA ALA A 145 -11.98 24.51 6.90
C ALA A 145 -11.11 25.77 6.89
N GLU A 146 -9.79 25.62 6.75
CA GLU A 146 -8.85 26.75 6.75
C GLU A 146 -8.56 27.20 5.31
N ASP A 147 -8.77 28.50 5.04
CA ASP A 147 -8.33 29.07 3.76
C ASP A 147 -6.80 29.21 3.68
N LEU A 148 -6.27 29.25 2.45
CA LEU A 148 -4.83 29.28 2.19
C LEU A 148 -4.16 30.52 2.80
N GLU A 149 -4.83 31.67 2.81
CA GLU A 149 -4.28 32.91 3.36
C GLU A 149 -4.14 32.82 4.89
N ALA A 150 -5.15 32.30 5.57
CA ALA A 150 -5.11 32.08 7.01
C ALA A 150 -4.01 31.05 7.38
N TRP A 151 -3.91 29.97 6.63
CA TRP A 151 -2.83 28.99 6.78
C TRP A 151 -1.46 29.65 6.58
N GLY A 152 -1.29 30.43 5.52
CA GLY A 152 -0.02 31.10 5.20
C GLY A 152 0.46 32.01 6.32
N ARG A 153 -0.42 32.80 6.91
CA ARG A 153 -0.09 33.68 8.07
C ARG A 153 0.40 32.84 9.25
N LYS A 154 -0.37 31.85 9.68
CA LYS A 154 -0.01 30.97 10.81
C LYS A 154 1.28 30.18 10.56
N HIS A 155 1.45 29.70 9.32
CA HIS A 155 2.66 28.97 8.93
C HIS A 155 3.90 29.84 9.04
N ARG A 156 3.82 31.10 8.55
CA ARG A 156 4.92 32.08 8.63
C ARG A 156 5.29 32.36 10.08
N GLU A 157 4.32 32.72 10.93
CA GLU A 157 4.54 33.01 12.34
C GLU A 157 5.22 31.83 13.08
N ARG A 158 4.72 30.62 12.84
CA ARG A 158 5.29 29.41 13.42
C ARG A 158 6.72 29.16 12.94
N THR A 159 6.97 29.36 11.65
CA THR A 159 8.29 29.14 11.04
C THR A 159 9.30 30.13 11.60
N GLU A 160 8.97 31.43 11.66
CA GLU A 160 9.83 32.47 12.24
C GLU A 160 10.18 32.17 13.69
N ALA A 161 9.21 31.76 14.50
CA ALA A 161 9.44 31.38 15.90
C ALA A 161 10.40 30.18 16.03
N ILE A 162 10.33 29.21 15.11
CA ILE A 162 11.24 28.06 15.08
C ILE A 162 12.65 28.51 14.69
N LEU A 163 12.79 29.35 13.67
CA LEU A 163 14.06 29.87 13.19
C LEU A 163 14.79 30.67 14.28
N GLN A 164 14.08 31.57 14.95
CA GLN A 164 14.62 32.33 16.08
C GLN A 164 15.12 31.41 17.19
N ARG A 165 14.30 30.43 17.60
CA ARG A 165 14.69 29.45 18.63
C ARG A 165 15.91 28.62 18.26
N LYS A 166 16.11 28.35 16.97
CA LYS A 166 17.25 27.58 16.46
C LYS A 166 18.49 28.45 16.13
N GLY A 167 18.39 29.79 16.27
CA GLY A 167 19.49 30.70 15.96
C GLY A 167 19.83 30.74 14.48
N CYS A 168 18.89 30.47 13.60
CA CYS A 168 19.11 30.58 12.16
C CYS A 168 19.17 32.06 11.77
N ALA A 169 20.28 32.49 11.13
CA ALA A 169 20.45 33.82 10.54
C ALA A 169 20.33 33.69 9.02
N PHE A 170 19.61 34.60 8.42
CA PHE A 170 19.58 34.74 6.93
C PHE A 170 20.24 36.07 6.59
N PRO A 171 21.18 36.09 5.62
CA PRO A 171 21.66 37.36 5.07
C PRO A 171 20.49 38.06 4.38
N ASP A 172 20.47 39.38 4.54
CA ASP A 172 19.53 40.28 3.86
C ASP A 172 19.69 40.26 2.34
#